data_4bb61e5a846bceb4b33e85b5ec4fe7e7
#
_entry.id   4bb61e5a846bceb4b33e85b5ec4fe7e7
#
_cell.length_a   1.000
_cell.length_b   1.000
_cell.length_c   1.000
_cell.angle_alpha   90.00
_cell.angle_beta   90.00
_cell.angle_gamma   90.00
#
_symmetry.space_group_name_H-M   'P 1'
#
loop_
_entity.id
_entity.type
_entity.pdbx_description
1 polymer ?
#
loop_
_entity_poly.entity_id
_entity_poly.type
_entity_poly.pdbx_seq_one_letter_code
_entity_poly.pdbx_strand_id
1 'polypeptide(L)'
;MGVMTISPENEHRWQELNQLLLAASDAYYGGVEPIISDAEYDERLKELADLEDRHPELRRPESATTRVAYARVTEFTPVTHRQRMLSLDNVFDETELTAWLTRVPAENYLCELKIDGLAVNLTYLDGRLVQAATRGDGRMGEDITGNVATIHGVPHRLRGTDIPAVLEVRGEVFFPKQAFAELNEALEEAGQHRFANPRNAAAGSLRQKDPSITAARPLRMIVHGIGTHDGLSLTHQSQAYEVLDSYGLPVSAHTRVVDSTAAVRAYVTHHGEHRHDAEHEIDGVVVKVDDLAAQRRLGFTSRAPRWAVAYKYPPEEVHTRLLDIRVGVGRTGRITPFGAMEPVLVAGSTVAMATLHNAHEVVRKGVRIGDTVVLRKAGDVIPEIVVPVVSLRDGHERDFVMATHCPACGTALVQQKEGDKDLRCPNARSCPSQLRERLYSLAARGAFDIEALGEVGARDLLESGLLTDESGLFALTEEDLARSSIYATRRGITANGLKLLENLAAAKQQPLWRVL
;
A
#
# COMPACT_ATOMS: atom_id res chain seq x y z
N MET A 1 -5.51 38.65 -25.34
CA MET A 1 -4.98 37.50 -24.58
C MET A 1 -5.55 36.28 -25.27
N GLY A 2 -4.74 35.58 -26.08
CA GLY A 2 -5.16 34.34 -26.75
C GLY A 2 -5.31 33.24 -25.70
N VAL A 3 -6.45 32.56 -25.67
CA VAL A 3 -6.64 31.32 -24.93
C VAL A 3 -5.68 30.31 -25.54
N MET A 4 -4.60 29.96 -24.85
CA MET A 4 -3.77 28.83 -25.24
C MET A 4 -4.65 27.58 -25.15
N THR A 5 -5.05 27.05 -26.28
CA THR A 5 -5.76 25.76 -26.35
C THR A 5 -4.76 24.64 -26.08
N ILE A 6 -5.05 23.85 -25.06
CA ILE A 6 -4.29 22.63 -24.74
C ILE A 6 -4.26 21.73 -25.98
N SER A 7 -3.11 21.14 -26.27
CA SER A 7 -3.06 20.15 -27.36
C SER A 7 -3.89 18.91 -26.97
N PRO A 8 -4.60 18.30 -27.92
CA PRO A 8 -5.37 17.06 -27.63
C PRO A 8 -4.49 15.94 -27.06
N GLU A 9 -3.21 15.92 -27.38
CA GLU A 9 -2.23 14.96 -26.86
C GLU A 9 -1.95 15.17 -25.36
N ASN A 10 -1.76 16.43 -24.93
CA ASN A 10 -1.53 16.77 -23.51
C ASN A 10 -2.79 16.52 -22.66
N GLU A 11 -3.97 16.84 -23.19
CA GLU A 11 -5.25 16.53 -22.52
C GLU A 11 -5.43 15.02 -22.35
N HIS A 12 -5.15 14.24 -23.39
CA HIS A 12 -5.24 12.77 -23.37
C HIS A 12 -4.23 12.17 -22.37
N ARG A 13 -2.98 12.67 -22.38
CA ARG A 13 -1.94 12.21 -21.45
C ARG A 13 -2.30 12.52 -20.00
N TRP A 14 -2.85 13.71 -19.72
CA TRP A 14 -3.35 14.08 -18.41
C TRP A 14 -4.46 13.12 -17.94
N GLN A 15 -5.43 12.81 -18.82
CA GLN A 15 -6.51 11.88 -18.49
C GLN A 15 -6.02 10.48 -18.17
N GLU A 16 -5.08 9.95 -18.96
CA GLU A 16 -4.46 8.63 -18.71
C GLU A 16 -3.75 8.58 -17.36
N LEU A 17 -2.87 9.55 -17.09
CA LEU A 17 -2.13 9.63 -15.84
C LEU A 17 -3.07 9.78 -14.64
N ASN A 18 -4.04 10.68 -14.74
CA ASN A 18 -4.99 10.93 -13.67
C ASN A 18 -5.85 9.71 -13.36
N GLN A 19 -6.38 9.02 -14.37
CA GLN A 19 -7.16 7.79 -14.18
C GLN A 19 -6.31 6.68 -13.55
N LEU A 20 -5.09 6.48 -14.03
CA LEU A 20 -4.18 5.48 -13.48
C LEU A 20 -3.88 5.74 -12.01
N LEU A 21 -3.52 6.98 -11.67
CA LEU A 21 -3.16 7.38 -10.32
C LEU A 21 -4.33 7.31 -9.34
N LEU A 22 -5.53 7.71 -9.76
CA LEU A 22 -6.72 7.59 -8.92
C LEU A 22 -7.07 6.12 -8.69
N ALA A 23 -7.04 5.27 -9.74
CA ALA A 23 -7.31 3.85 -9.61
C ALA A 23 -6.24 3.13 -8.76
N ALA A 24 -4.96 3.50 -8.89
CA ALA A 24 -3.87 2.95 -8.08
C ALA A 24 -4.01 3.35 -6.60
N SER A 25 -4.36 4.61 -6.36
CA SER A 25 -4.65 5.11 -5.02
C SER A 25 -5.83 4.38 -4.38
N ASP A 26 -6.91 4.19 -5.15
CA ASP A 26 -8.10 3.45 -4.69
C ASP A 26 -7.78 1.98 -4.37
N ALA A 27 -6.97 1.31 -5.18
CA ALA A 27 -6.53 -0.06 -4.93
C ALA A 27 -5.67 -0.14 -3.66
N TYR A 28 -4.69 0.75 -3.54
CA TYR A 28 -3.76 0.81 -2.42
C TYR A 28 -4.47 1.03 -1.07
N TYR A 29 -5.33 2.06 -0.99
CA TYR A 29 -6.08 2.35 0.24
C TYR A 29 -7.31 1.45 0.43
N GLY A 30 -7.78 0.81 -0.64
CA GLY A 30 -8.89 -0.13 -0.60
C GLY A 30 -8.53 -1.53 -0.11
N GLY A 31 -7.25 -1.81 0.20
CA GLY A 31 -6.78 -3.14 0.62
C GLY A 31 -6.89 -4.19 -0.48
N VAL A 32 -6.91 -3.75 -1.74
CA VAL A 32 -6.85 -4.60 -2.94
C VAL A 32 -5.39 -4.63 -3.41
N GLU A 33 -5.02 -5.65 -4.16
CA GLU A 33 -3.67 -5.73 -4.73
C GLU A 33 -3.35 -4.45 -5.52
N PRO A 34 -2.21 -3.78 -5.23
CA PRO A 34 -1.82 -2.57 -5.94
C PRO A 34 -1.72 -2.81 -7.45
N ILE A 35 -2.27 -1.92 -8.26
CA ILE A 35 -2.25 -2.04 -9.73
C ILE A 35 -0.96 -1.51 -10.37
N ILE A 36 -0.24 -0.65 -9.64
CA ILE A 36 1.13 -0.19 -9.94
C ILE A 36 1.91 -0.11 -8.63
N SER A 37 3.23 -0.09 -8.72
CA SER A 37 4.10 0.05 -7.56
C SER A 37 4.09 1.49 -7.00
N ASP A 38 4.49 1.66 -5.73
CA ASP A 38 4.62 2.97 -5.11
C ASP A 38 5.65 3.84 -5.88
N ALA A 39 6.75 3.23 -6.34
CA ALA A 39 7.75 3.95 -7.15
C ALA A 39 7.17 4.39 -8.50
N GLU A 40 6.41 3.54 -9.18
CA GLU A 40 5.71 3.90 -10.41
C GLU A 40 4.61 4.94 -10.14
N TYR A 41 3.90 4.81 -9.02
CA TYR A 41 2.92 5.82 -8.60
C TYR A 41 3.58 7.19 -8.41
N ASP A 42 4.70 7.25 -7.68
CA ASP A 42 5.44 8.49 -7.44
C ASP A 42 6.01 9.07 -8.76
N GLU A 43 6.54 8.23 -9.67
CA GLU A 43 7.02 8.63 -10.99
C GLU A 43 5.88 9.22 -11.84
N ARG A 44 4.73 8.54 -11.92
CA ARG A 44 3.57 9.00 -12.67
C ARG A 44 2.95 10.25 -12.07
N LEU A 45 2.97 10.35 -10.74
CA LEU A 45 2.49 11.54 -10.05
C LEU A 45 3.39 12.76 -10.32
N LYS A 46 4.70 12.56 -10.37
CA LYS A 46 5.67 13.59 -10.78
C LYS A 46 5.42 14.01 -12.23
N GLU A 47 5.24 13.05 -13.15
CA GLU A 47 4.92 13.32 -14.56
C GLU A 47 3.63 14.15 -14.70
N LEU A 48 2.57 13.79 -13.93
CA LEU A 48 1.31 14.54 -13.92
C LEU A 48 1.50 15.97 -13.38
N ALA A 49 2.27 16.12 -12.30
CA ALA A 49 2.57 17.43 -11.72
C ALA A 49 3.37 18.31 -12.69
N ASP A 50 4.39 17.77 -13.35
CA ASP A 50 5.19 18.47 -14.35
C ASP A 50 4.35 18.88 -15.57
N LEU A 51 3.35 18.07 -15.94
CA LEU A 51 2.42 18.39 -17.02
C LEU A 51 1.49 19.54 -16.62
N GLU A 52 0.98 19.53 -15.38
CA GLU A 52 0.14 20.60 -14.83
C GLU A 52 0.91 21.89 -14.57
N ASP A 53 2.21 21.84 -14.25
CA ASP A 53 3.05 23.03 -14.09
C ASP A 53 3.33 23.70 -15.45
N ARG A 54 3.47 22.91 -16.51
CA ARG A 54 3.61 23.41 -17.89
C ARG A 54 2.28 23.90 -18.48
N HIS A 55 1.15 23.34 -18.02
CA HIS A 55 -0.21 23.61 -18.48
C HIS A 55 -1.14 23.83 -17.28
N PRO A 56 -1.10 24.99 -16.60
CA PRO A 56 -1.88 25.27 -15.38
C PRO A 56 -3.39 25.07 -15.52
N GLU A 57 -3.93 25.15 -16.73
CA GLU A 57 -5.32 24.89 -17.08
C GLU A 57 -5.73 23.40 -16.93
N LEU A 58 -4.76 22.46 -16.87
CA LEU A 58 -4.98 21.05 -16.56
C LEU A 58 -5.07 20.77 -15.06
N ARG A 59 -4.64 21.71 -14.20
CA ARG A 59 -4.73 21.55 -12.74
C ARG A 59 -6.17 21.71 -12.28
N ARG A 60 -6.91 20.62 -12.29
CA ARG A 60 -8.34 20.56 -11.96
C ARG A 60 -8.56 20.00 -10.55
N PRO A 61 -9.72 20.28 -9.91
CA PRO A 61 -10.03 19.74 -8.58
C PRO A 61 -10.05 18.21 -8.50
N GLU A 62 -10.32 17.54 -9.62
CA GLU A 62 -10.32 16.07 -9.76
C GLU A 62 -8.93 15.46 -10.02
N SER A 63 -7.88 16.27 -10.14
CA SER A 63 -6.53 15.77 -10.35
C SER A 63 -5.99 14.98 -9.14
N ALA A 64 -5.26 13.90 -9.41
CA ALA A 64 -4.54 13.14 -8.40
C ALA A 64 -3.46 13.96 -7.67
N THR A 65 -2.96 15.05 -8.29
CA THR A 65 -2.03 15.99 -7.64
C THR A 65 -2.70 16.87 -6.59
N THR A 66 -4.03 17.05 -6.65
CA THR A 66 -4.81 17.85 -5.70
C THR A 66 -5.56 17.01 -4.69
N ARG A 67 -5.77 15.71 -4.98
CA ARG A 67 -6.48 14.78 -4.10
C ARG A 67 -5.50 13.96 -3.26
N VAL A 68 -5.82 13.79 -2.00
CA VAL A 68 -5.35 12.67 -1.18
C VAL A 68 -6.42 11.57 -1.33
N ALA A 69 -6.03 10.32 -1.47
CA ALA A 69 -6.87 9.16 -1.81
C ALA A 69 -8.35 9.22 -1.37
N TYR A 70 -9.25 8.66 -2.17
CA TYR A 70 -10.65 8.49 -1.79
C TYR A 70 -10.80 7.53 -0.62
N ALA A 71 -11.52 7.96 0.43
CA ALA A 71 -12.00 7.03 1.44
C ALA A 71 -13.12 6.18 0.82
N ARG A 72 -12.87 4.87 0.60
CA ARG A 72 -13.97 3.93 0.33
C ARG A 72 -14.84 3.84 1.57
N VAL A 73 -16.15 3.73 1.37
CA VAL A 73 -17.09 3.42 2.45
C VAL A 73 -16.79 1.98 2.91
N THR A 74 -16.23 1.87 4.09
CA THR A 74 -15.95 0.59 4.78
C THR A 74 -16.99 0.39 5.87
N GLU A 75 -17.00 -0.79 6.51
CA GLU A 75 -17.85 -1.03 7.69
C GLU A 75 -17.38 -0.29 8.95
N PHE A 76 -16.19 0.30 8.91
CA PHE A 76 -15.71 1.16 9.98
C PHE A 76 -16.42 2.51 9.95
N THR A 77 -16.76 3.02 11.12
CA THR A 77 -17.37 4.34 11.25
C THR A 77 -16.41 5.40 10.69
N PRO A 78 -16.85 6.27 9.78
CA PRO A 78 -16.02 7.34 9.27
C PRO A 78 -15.74 8.39 10.36
N VAL A 79 -14.50 8.85 10.44
CA VAL A 79 -14.03 9.90 11.36
C VAL A 79 -13.52 11.08 10.56
N THR A 80 -14.06 12.26 10.80
CA THR A 80 -13.52 13.51 10.23
C THR A 80 -12.38 14.02 11.10
N HIS A 81 -11.19 14.20 10.50
CA HIS A 81 -10.04 14.77 11.20
C HIS A 81 -10.27 16.24 11.52
N ARG A 82 -9.99 16.65 12.77
CA ARG A 82 -10.07 18.08 13.19
C ARG A 82 -9.08 18.93 12.41
N GLN A 83 -7.89 18.42 12.18
CA GLN A 83 -6.89 19.00 11.31
C GLN A 83 -6.49 18.00 10.24
N ARG A 84 -6.52 18.41 8.97
CA ARG A 84 -6.19 17.55 7.83
C ARG A 84 -4.83 16.86 8.00
N MET A 85 -4.79 15.56 7.73
CA MET A 85 -3.55 14.77 7.66
C MET A 85 -2.97 14.87 6.24
N LEU A 86 -1.86 15.58 6.11
CA LEU A 86 -1.20 15.80 4.83
C LEU A 86 -0.24 14.64 4.51
N SER A 87 0.07 14.49 3.22
CA SER A 87 1.21 13.71 2.74
C SER A 87 2.51 14.51 2.85
N LEU A 88 3.62 13.95 2.37
CA LEU A 88 4.88 14.64 2.19
C LEU A 88 5.21 14.69 0.71
N ASP A 89 5.91 15.76 0.29
CA ASP A 89 6.57 15.77 -1.00
C ASP A 89 7.82 14.89 -0.94
N ASN A 90 8.13 14.20 -2.04
CA ASN A 90 9.25 13.28 -2.12
C ASN A 90 10.43 13.92 -2.87
N VAL A 91 11.64 13.55 -2.46
CA VAL A 91 12.90 13.74 -3.19
C VAL A 91 13.64 12.40 -3.22
N PHE A 92 14.30 12.09 -4.34
CA PHE A 92 14.84 10.75 -4.60
C PHE A 92 16.36 10.72 -4.71
N ASP A 93 17.01 11.88 -4.81
CA ASP A 93 18.45 11.99 -4.91
C ASP A 93 19.00 13.22 -4.16
N GLU A 94 20.32 13.30 -4.08
CA GLU A 94 21.02 14.37 -3.40
C GLU A 94 20.81 15.74 -4.07
N THR A 95 20.62 15.77 -5.38
CA THR A 95 20.37 16.99 -6.15
C THR A 95 19.02 17.59 -5.79
N GLU A 96 17.97 16.77 -5.75
CA GLU A 96 16.62 17.19 -5.37
C GLU A 96 16.56 17.63 -3.90
N LEU A 97 17.25 16.89 -2.99
CA LEU A 97 17.37 17.26 -1.58
C LEU A 97 18.07 18.62 -1.43
N THR A 98 19.17 18.82 -2.17
CA THR A 98 19.92 20.09 -2.14
C THR A 98 19.06 21.25 -2.65
N ALA A 99 18.30 21.04 -3.71
CA ALA A 99 17.36 22.04 -4.23
C ALA A 99 16.29 22.40 -3.20
N TRP A 100 15.75 21.41 -2.48
CA TRP A 100 14.77 21.65 -1.41
C TRP A 100 15.40 22.41 -0.25
N LEU A 101 16.56 22.02 0.26
CA LEU A 101 17.28 22.69 1.34
C LEU A 101 17.66 24.15 0.98
N THR A 102 17.97 24.40 -0.28
CA THR A 102 18.26 25.76 -0.78
C THR A 102 16.99 26.63 -0.80
N ARG A 103 15.85 26.05 -1.18
CA ARG A 103 14.55 26.74 -1.25
C ARG A 103 13.94 26.97 0.14
N VAL A 104 14.25 26.09 1.10
CA VAL A 104 13.70 26.09 2.47
C VAL A 104 14.84 26.21 3.49
N PRO A 105 15.57 27.33 3.53
CA PRO A 105 16.64 27.53 4.48
C PRO A 105 16.09 27.64 5.91
N ALA A 106 16.71 26.95 6.86
CA ALA A 106 16.38 26.98 8.27
C ALA A 106 17.64 26.97 9.12
N GLU A 107 17.54 27.47 10.34
CA GLU A 107 18.63 27.41 11.33
C GLU A 107 18.83 25.97 11.81
N ASN A 108 17.70 25.28 12.09
CA ASN A 108 17.68 23.89 12.52
C ASN A 108 16.69 23.08 11.71
N TYR A 109 17.11 21.86 11.38
CA TYR A 109 16.25 20.83 10.78
C TYR A 109 16.09 19.67 11.77
N LEU A 110 14.89 19.13 11.83
CA LEU A 110 14.61 17.86 12.51
C LEU A 110 14.61 16.76 11.46
N CYS A 111 15.46 15.75 11.66
CA CYS A 111 15.55 14.56 10.83
C CYS A 111 15.01 13.36 11.59
N GLU A 112 14.23 12.53 10.93
CA GLU A 112 13.64 11.32 11.49
C GLU A 112 13.55 10.21 10.43
N LEU A 113 13.45 8.95 10.87
CA LEU A 113 13.24 7.84 9.96
C LEU A 113 11.83 7.88 9.38
N LYS A 114 11.71 7.66 8.08
CA LYS A 114 10.42 7.46 7.43
C LYS A 114 10.00 6.01 7.59
N ILE A 115 9.16 5.78 8.59
CA ILE A 115 8.65 4.45 8.95
C ILE A 115 7.71 3.97 7.84
N ASP A 116 7.90 2.74 7.39
CA ASP A 116 7.00 2.08 6.45
C ASP A 116 5.89 1.33 7.19
N GLY A 117 4.79 2.03 7.46
CA GLY A 117 3.68 1.55 8.26
C GLY A 117 2.33 2.09 7.81
N LEU A 118 1.41 2.25 8.74
CA LEU A 118 0.08 2.83 8.54
C LEU A 118 -0.09 4.09 9.40
N ALA A 119 -0.31 5.23 8.75
CA ALA A 119 -0.51 6.51 9.42
C ALA A 119 -1.83 6.55 10.19
N VAL A 120 -1.76 6.96 11.45
CA VAL A 120 -2.91 7.07 12.35
C VAL A 120 -2.92 8.41 13.07
N ASN A 121 -4.11 8.85 13.47
CA ASN A 121 -4.37 10.00 14.33
C ASN A 121 -5.04 9.53 15.61
N LEU A 122 -4.45 9.84 16.76
CA LEU A 122 -5.00 9.59 18.09
C LEU A 122 -5.57 10.89 18.62
N THR A 123 -6.76 10.83 19.21
CA THR A 123 -7.37 11.97 19.92
C THR A 123 -7.49 11.65 21.39
N TYR A 124 -6.85 12.47 22.20
CA TYR A 124 -6.98 12.44 23.65
C TYR A 124 -7.83 13.63 24.11
N LEU A 125 -8.79 13.36 25.00
CA LEU A 125 -9.55 14.37 25.75
C LEU A 125 -9.24 14.21 27.24
N ASP A 126 -8.82 15.29 27.88
CA ASP A 126 -8.39 15.29 29.28
C ASP A 126 -7.43 14.12 29.58
N GLY A 127 -6.51 13.87 28.66
CA GLY A 127 -5.51 12.81 28.73
C GLY A 127 -6.03 11.40 28.51
N ARG A 128 -7.29 11.18 28.17
CA ARG A 128 -7.85 9.86 27.84
C ARG A 128 -7.94 9.66 26.34
N LEU A 129 -7.48 8.52 25.85
CA LEU A 129 -7.69 8.12 24.46
C LEU A 129 -9.19 7.91 24.22
N VAL A 130 -9.78 8.76 23.37
CA VAL A 130 -11.20 8.71 23.04
C VAL A 130 -11.45 8.29 21.59
N GLN A 131 -10.48 8.50 20.69
CA GLN A 131 -10.61 8.15 19.29
C GLN A 131 -9.24 7.87 18.68
N ALA A 132 -9.20 6.88 17.80
CA ALA A 132 -8.10 6.65 16.88
C ALA A 132 -8.65 6.42 15.48
N ALA A 133 -8.04 7.06 14.47
CA ALA A 133 -8.49 6.97 13.09
C ALA A 133 -7.32 6.75 12.13
N THR A 134 -7.56 6.00 11.05
CA THR A 134 -6.63 5.93 9.92
C THR A 134 -6.56 7.29 9.23
N ARG A 135 -5.48 7.55 8.48
CA ARG A 135 -5.36 8.80 7.71
C ARG A 135 -6.50 8.97 6.69
N GLY A 136 -6.91 7.88 6.03
CA GLY A 136 -7.88 7.92 4.94
C GLY A 136 -7.43 8.86 3.82
N ASP A 137 -8.35 9.71 3.34
CA ASP A 137 -8.09 10.76 2.34
C ASP A 137 -7.45 12.04 2.96
N GLY A 138 -7.06 11.96 4.22
CA GLY A 138 -6.52 13.08 5.00
C GLY A 138 -7.57 14.03 5.57
N ARG A 139 -8.83 13.93 5.17
CA ARG A 139 -9.99 14.64 5.76
C ARG A 139 -10.85 13.69 6.57
N MET A 140 -11.08 12.51 6.04
CA MET A 140 -11.83 11.43 6.67
C MET A 140 -10.99 10.17 6.73
N GLY A 141 -11.00 9.51 7.89
CA GLY A 141 -10.40 8.20 8.13
C GLY A 141 -11.44 7.20 8.65
N GLU A 142 -10.98 6.01 8.98
CA GLU A 142 -11.79 4.94 9.58
C GLU A 142 -11.55 4.93 11.09
N ASP A 143 -12.60 4.78 11.89
CA ASP A 143 -12.49 4.60 13.33
C ASP A 143 -11.88 3.22 13.66
N ILE A 144 -10.70 3.25 14.23
CA ILE A 144 -9.94 2.07 14.66
C ILE A 144 -9.61 2.12 16.15
N THR A 145 -10.39 2.85 16.93
CA THR A 145 -10.13 3.11 18.34
C THR A 145 -9.96 1.82 19.13
N GLY A 146 -10.87 0.85 18.93
CA GLY A 146 -10.79 -0.44 19.62
C GLY A 146 -9.53 -1.23 19.28
N ASN A 147 -9.09 -1.17 18.01
CA ASN A 147 -7.88 -1.86 17.56
C ASN A 147 -6.62 -1.19 18.11
N VAL A 148 -6.51 0.13 18.00
CA VAL A 148 -5.35 0.89 18.50
C VAL A 148 -5.21 0.76 20.02
N ALA A 149 -6.30 0.72 20.76
CA ALA A 149 -6.27 0.52 22.21
C ALA A 149 -5.63 -0.82 22.62
N THR A 150 -5.51 -1.80 21.72
CA THR A 150 -4.82 -3.07 21.99
C THR A 150 -3.31 -3.01 21.73
N ILE A 151 -2.81 -1.96 21.06
CA ILE A 151 -1.39 -1.86 20.70
C ILE A 151 -0.55 -1.56 21.93
N HIS A 152 0.43 -2.43 22.21
CA HIS A 152 1.35 -2.21 23.31
C HIS A 152 2.16 -0.92 23.10
N GLY A 153 2.22 -0.08 24.15
CA GLY A 153 2.93 1.21 24.12
C GLY A 153 2.06 2.40 23.75
N VAL A 154 0.80 2.20 23.31
CA VAL A 154 -0.17 3.30 23.16
C VAL A 154 -0.90 3.50 24.49
N PRO A 155 -0.67 4.62 25.21
CA PRO A 155 -1.30 4.82 26.52
C PRO A 155 -2.79 5.13 26.37
N HIS A 156 -3.65 4.42 27.10
CA HIS A 156 -5.08 4.77 27.21
C HIS A 156 -5.28 6.07 28.00
N ARG A 157 -4.30 6.43 28.80
CA ARG A 157 -4.25 7.67 29.57
C ARG A 157 -2.84 8.22 29.55
N LEU A 158 -2.72 9.48 29.15
CA LEU A 158 -1.46 10.21 29.16
C LEU A 158 -0.94 10.39 30.59
N ARG A 159 0.38 10.44 30.72
CA ARG A 159 1.07 10.70 31.99
C ARG A 159 1.28 12.21 32.17
N GLY A 160 1.50 12.65 33.40
CA GLY A 160 1.81 14.06 33.71
C GLY A 160 0.63 14.85 34.23
N THR A 161 0.86 16.13 34.56
CA THR A 161 -0.10 17.05 35.20
C THR A 161 -0.60 18.13 34.24
N ASP A 162 0.21 18.55 33.28
CA ASP A 162 -0.10 19.64 32.34
C ASP A 162 -0.59 19.09 30.99
N ILE A 163 -1.61 18.23 31.07
CA ILE A 163 -2.17 17.58 29.91
C ILE A 163 -3.21 18.52 29.27
N PRO A 164 -3.12 18.78 27.94
CA PRO A 164 -4.12 19.58 27.24
C PRO A 164 -5.51 18.98 27.31
N ALA A 165 -6.55 19.82 27.35
CA ALA A 165 -7.94 19.36 27.28
C ALA A 165 -8.21 18.58 25.99
N VAL A 166 -7.59 19.02 24.87
CA VAL A 166 -7.60 18.31 23.58
C VAL A 166 -6.18 18.13 23.10
N LEU A 167 -5.82 16.92 22.68
CA LEU A 167 -4.54 16.61 22.03
C LEU A 167 -4.75 15.60 20.92
N GLU A 168 -4.51 16.00 19.67
CA GLU A 168 -4.35 15.08 18.56
C GLU A 168 -2.87 14.71 18.37
N VAL A 169 -2.59 13.42 18.28
CA VAL A 169 -1.25 12.88 18.09
C VAL A 169 -1.20 12.07 16.81
N ARG A 170 -0.24 12.36 15.96
CA ARG A 170 0.00 11.66 14.70
C ARG A 170 1.15 10.70 14.84
N GLY A 171 1.00 9.51 14.29
CA GLY A 171 2.03 8.50 14.31
C GLY A 171 1.85 7.46 13.23
N GLU A 172 2.81 6.55 13.20
CA GLU A 172 2.81 5.42 12.28
C GLU A 172 2.74 4.12 13.08
N VAL A 173 1.76 3.27 12.76
CA VAL A 173 1.68 1.90 13.28
C VAL A 173 2.43 1.00 12.33
N PHE A 174 3.31 0.17 12.88
CA PHE A 174 4.17 -0.71 12.10
C PHE A 174 4.22 -2.13 12.69
N PHE A 175 4.68 -3.05 11.88
CA PHE A 175 4.99 -4.41 12.28
C PHE A 175 6.51 -4.55 12.46
N PRO A 176 7.03 -4.92 13.64
CA PRO A 176 8.46 -5.18 13.83
C PRO A 176 8.95 -6.29 12.90
N LYS A 177 10.13 -6.13 12.30
CA LYS A 177 10.68 -7.05 11.28
C LYS A 177 10.75 -8.51 11.75
N GLN A 178 11.25 -8.73 12.96
CA GLN A 178 11.35 -10.09 13.52
C GLN A 178 9.97 -10.71 13.71
N ALA A 179 9.04 -9.98 14.30
CA ALA A 179 7.68 -10.46 14.52
C ALA A 179 6.90 -10.68 13.22
N PHE A 180 7.20 -9.93 12.17
CA PHE A 180 6.66 -10.17 10.83
C PHE A 180 7.14 -11.49 10.24
N ALA A 181 8.44 -11.82 10.40
CA ALA A 181 8.98 -13.10 9.96
C ALA A 181 8.29 -14.26 10.69
N GLU A 182 8.21 -14.19 12.01
CA GLU A 182 7.54 -15.19 12.86
C GLU A 182 6.05 -15.38 12.49
N LEU A 183 5.34 -14.27 12.20
CA LEU A 183 3.95 -14.32 11.74
C LEU A 183 3.82 -15.07 10.41
N ASN A 184 4.69 -14.77 9.44
CA ASN A 184 4.63 -15.39 8.13
C ASN A 184 5.00 -16.89 8.18
N GLU A 185 5.91 -17.30 9.05
CA GLU A 185 6.20 -18.70 9.31
C GLU A 185 4.97 -19.43 9.87
N ALA A 186 4.32 -18.85 10.88
CA ALA A 186 3.11 -19.41 11.47
C ALA A 186 1.94 -19.50 10.48
N LEU A 187 1.78 -18.51 9.60
CA LEU A 187 0.76 -18.53 8.53
C LEU A 187 1.04 -19.64 7.53
N GLU A 188 2.29 -19.85 7.14
CA GLU A 188 2.69 -20.92 6.23
C GLU A 188 2.45 -22.31 6.83
N GLU A 189 2.84 -22.53 8.09
CA GLU A 189 2.57 -23.76 8.83
C GLU A 189 1.06 -24.06 8.94
N ALA A 190 0.25 -23.00 9.07
CA ALA A 190 -1.21 -23.10 9.09
C ALA A 190 -1.84 -23.25 7.69
N GLY A 191 -1.04 -23.29 6.59
CA GLY A 191 -1.52 -23.35 5.21
C GLY A 191 -2.24 -22.06 4.77
N GLN A 192 -1.95 -20.94 5.41
CA GLN A 192 -2.51 -19.62 5.10
C GLN A 192 -1.54 -18.79 4.26
N HIS A 193 -2.08 -17.76 3.58
CA HIS A 193 -1.27 -16.85 2.79
C HIS A 193 -0.40 -15.94 3.67
N ARG A 194 0.87 -15.81 3.28
CA ARG A 194 1.81 -14.85 3.88
C ARG A 194 1.43 -13.42 3.53
N PHE A 195 1.76 -12.51 4.41
CA PHE A 195 1.76 -11.08 4.07
C PHE A 195 2.96 -10.75 3.18
N ALA A 196 2.75 -9.88 2.21
CA ALA A 196 3.78 -9.49 1.24
C ALA A 196 4.92 -8.67 1.88
N ASN A 197 4.60 -7.82 2.86
CA ASN A 197 5.55 -6.99 3.58
C ASN A 197 5.01 -6.57 4.97
N PRO A 198 5.88 -6.02 5.86
CA PRO A 198 5.47 -5.57 7.19
C PRO A 198 4.40 -4.49 7.20
N ARG A 199 4.40 -3.57 6.21
CA ARG A 199 3.38 -2.53 6.06
C ARG A 199 2.00 -3.12 5.80
N ASN A 200 1.88 -4.05 4.86
CA ASN A 200 0.62 -4.72 4.56
C ASN A 200 0.14 -5.56 5.75
N ALA A 201 1.08 -6.21 6.47
CA ALA A 201 0.76 -6.92 7.71
C ALA A 201 0.22 -5.97 8.79
N ALA A 202 0.84 -4.80 8.97
CA ALA A 202 0.38 -3.78 9.91
C ALA A 202 -1.02 -3.26 9.54
N ALA A 203 -1.21 -2.86 8.27
CA ALA A 203 -2.49 -2.35 7.78
C ALA A 203 -3.60 -3.40 7.89
N GLY A 204 -3.33 -4.65 7.49
CA GLY A 204 -4.28 -5.77 7.58
C GLY A 204 -4.60 -6.16 9.02
N SER A 205 -3.62 -6.09 9.92
CA SER A 205 -3.81 -6.41 11.35
C SER A 205 -4.54 -5.30 12.10
N LEU A 206 -4.30 -4.04 11.75
CA LEU A 206 -4.93 -2.89 12.43
C LEU A 206 -6.39 -2.69 12.00
N ARG A 207 -6.75 -3.08 10.78
CA ARG A 207 -8.10 -2.95 10.22
C ARG A 207 -8.92 -4.24 10.35
N GLN A 208 -8.84 -4.92 11.52
CA GLN A 208 -9.67 -6.08 11.84
C GLN A 208 -10.99 -5.63 12.47
N LYS A 209 -12.10 -6.26 12.08
CA LYS A 209 -13.43 -6.00 12.68
C LYS A 209 -13.46 -6.39 14.16
N ASP A 210 -12.77 -7.46 14.51
CA ASP A 210 -12.58 -7.91 15.88
C ASP A 210 -11.24 -7.43 16.42
N PRO A 211 -11.20 -6.48 17.39
CA PRO A 211 -9.98 -5.99 18.00
C PRO A 211 -9.14 -7.08 18.68
N SER A 212 -9.72 -8.23 19.05
CA SER A 212 -8.97 -9.34 19.64
C SER A 212 -7.93 -9.92 18.67
N ILE A 213 -8.21 -9.90 17.36
CA ILE A 213 -7.26 -10.30 16.32
C ILE A 213 -6.09 -9.33 16.27
N THR A 214 -6.36 -8.03 16.38
CA THR A 214 -5.31 -7.00 16.46
C THR A 214 -4.47 -7.19 17.73
N ALA A 215 -5.11 -7.48 18.88
CA ALA A 215 -4.43 -7.72 20.15
C ALA A 215 -3.45 -8.90 20.12
N ALA A 216 -3.73 -9.92 19.28
CA ALA A 216 -2.87 -11.08 19.07
C ALA A 216 -1.67 -10.76 18.15
N ARG A 217 -1.59 -9.56 17.57
CA ARG A 217 -0.51 -9.13 16.67
C ARG A 217 0.44 -8.18 17.43
N PRO A 218 1.77 -8.39 17.35
CA PRO A 218 2.75 -7.55 18.05
C PRO A 218 3.01 -6.22 17.33
N LEU A 219 1.92 -5.48 17.02
CA LEU A 219 1.99 -4.16 16.44
C LEU A 219 2.65 -3.17 17.42
N ARG A 220 3.39 -2.22 16.87
CA ARG A 220 3.95 -1.08 17.58
C ARG A 220 3.60 0.22 16.88
N MET A 221 3.78 1.32 17.59
CA MET A 221 3.55 2.66 17.08
C MET A 221 4.72 3.57 17.43
N ILE A 222 5.04 4.51 16.55
CA ILE A 222 5.90 5.66 16.84
C ILE A 222 5.13 6.92 16.47
N VAL A 223 5.13 7.90 17.39
CA VAL A 223 4.50 9.19 17.15
C VAL A 223 5.51 10.16 16.51
N HIS A 224 5.03 10.98 15.58
CA HIS A 224 5.86 11.87 14.77
C HIS A 224 5.30 13.29 14.62
N GLY A 225 4.25 13.63 15.36
CA GLY A 225 3.69 14.98 15.32
C GLY A 225 2.44 15.17 16.16
N ILE A 226 2.13 16.44 16.38
CA ILE A 226 0.92 16.90 17.05
C ILE A 226 0.01 17.53 16.00
N GLY A 227 -1.27 17.21 16.06
CA GLY A 227 -2.33 17.86 15.32
C GLY A 227 -2.96 19.01 16.11
N THR A 228 -4.29 19.04 16.20
CA THR A 228 -5.02 19.98 17.03
C THR A 228 -4.69 19.78 18.51
N HIS A 229 -4.38 20.84 19.20
CA HIS A 229 -4.16 20.84 20.66
C HIS A 229 -4.71 22.12 21.29
N ASP A 230 -5.01 22.04 22.58
CA ASP A 230 -5.44 23.17 23.39
C ASP A 230 -4.46 23.37 24.55
N GLY A 231 -3.87 24.57 24.62
CA GLY A 231 -3.02 24.97 25.74
C GLY A 231 -1.52 24.63 25.65
N LEU A 232 -1.02 23.96 24.59
CA LEU A 232 0.43 23.75 24.43
C LEU A 232 1.10 24.98 23.82
N SER A 233 2.17 25.45 24.45
CA SER A 233 3.02 26.54 23.94
C SER A 233 4.32 25.95 23.40
N LEU A 234 4.33 25.63 22.10
CA LEU A 234 5.47 25.05 21.40
C LEU A 234 6.09 26.06 20.44
N THR A 235 7.40 26.13 20.42
CA THR A 235 8.18 26.97 19.48
C THR A 235 8.93 26.14 18.45
N HIS A 236 9.27 24.87 18.79
CA HIS A 236 10.01 23.96 17.93
C HIS A 236 9.28 22.63 17.79
N GLN A 237 9.48 21.98 16.65
CA GLN A 237 8.95 20.63 16.39
C GLN A 237 9.55 19.60 17.36
N SER A 238 10.84 19.74 17.68
CA SER A 238 11.56 18.90 18.64
C SER A 238 10.94 18.94 20.03
N GLN A 239 10.47 20.08 20.49
CA GLN A 239 9.75 20.20 21.78
C GLN A 239 8.45 19.38 21.79
N ALA A 240 7.78 19.27 20.64
CA ALA A 240 6.59 18.43 20.54
C ALA A 240 6.91 16.96 20.88
N TYR A 241 8.07 16.44 20.43
CA TYR A 241 8.49 15.06 20.74
C TYR A 241 8.84 14.88 22.22
N GLU A 242 9.52 15.86 22.83
CA GLU A 242 9.82 15.85 24.28
C GLU A 242 8.52 15.81 25.11
N VAL A 243 7.53 16.62 24.72
CA VAL A 243 6.21 16.63 25.38
C VAL A 243 5.49 15.30 25.20
N LEU A 244 5.47 14.75 23.97
CA LEU A 244 4.83 13.45 23.69
C LEU A 244 5.48 12.31 24.49
N ASP A 245 6.83 12.29 24.57
CA ASP A 245 7.57 11.32 25.39
C ASP A 245 7.22 11.46 26.89
N SER A 246 7.17 12.70 27.40
CA SER A 246 6.78 12.96 28.80
C SER A 246 5.37 12.49 29.12
N TYR A 247 4.46 12.48 28.14
CA TYR A 247 3.12 11.93 28.26
C TYR A 247 3.08 10.41 28.14
N GLY A 248 4.21 9.76 27.88
CA GLY A 248 4.35 8.30 27.76
C GLY A 248 3.99 7.76 26.39
N LEU A 249 3.97 8.61 25.36
CA LEU A 249 3.79 8.21 23.97
C LEU A 249 5.13 7.78 23.37
N PRO A 250 5.17 6.74 22.52
CA PRO A 250 6.42 6.21 21.96
C PRO A 250 6.96 7.13 20.85
N VAL A 251 8.09 7.76 21.13
CA VAL A 251 8.85 8.57 20.16
C VAL A 251 10.06 7.79 19.62
N SER A 252 10.55 8.16 18.43
CA SER A 252 11.70 7.50 17.81
C SER A 252 13.02 7.92 18.48
N ALA A 253 13.83 6.95 18.86
CA ALA A 253 15.20 7.20 19.34
C ALA A 253 16.16 7.70 18.24
N HIS A 254 15.76 7.59 16.97
CA HIS A 254 16.55 8.02 15.81
C HIS A 254 16.32 9.48 15.41
N THR A 255 15.33 10.17 16.03
CA THR A 255 15.08 11.59 15.76
C THR A 255 16.28 12.44 16.18
N ARG A 256 16.71 13.37 15.33
CA ARG A 256 17.84 14.28 15.56
C ARG A 256 17.51 15.69 15.09
N VAL A 257 17.85 16.67 15.87
CA VAL A 257 17.92 18.07 15.43
C VAL A 257 19.34 18.35 14.95
N VAL A 258 19.47 18.93 13.77
CA VAL A 258 20.74 19.26 13.13
C VAL A 258 20.74 20.71 12.66
N ASP A 259 21.90 21.37 12.72
CA ASP A 259 22.10 22.80 12.52
C ASP A 259 22.64 23.17 11.12
N SER A 260 22.78 22.19 10.24
CA SER A 260 23.36 22.45 8.91
C SER A 260 22.83 21.49 7.85
N THR A 261 22.86 21.94 6.60
CA THR A 261 22.53 21.11 5.44
C THR A 261 23.51 19.95 5.26
N ALA A 262 24.76 20.11 5.68
CA ALA A 262 25.75 19.04 5.68
C ALA A 262 25.37 17.92 6.69
N ALA A 263 24.91 18.30 7.87
CA ALA A 263 24.46 17.34 8.87
C ALA A 263 23.14 16.63 8.44
N VAL A 264 22.24 17.30 7.72
CA VAL A 264 21.08 16.65 7.08
C VAL A 264 21.55 15.56 6.11
N ARG A 265 22.49 15.87 5.20
CA ARG A 265 23.02 14.87 4.26
C ARG A 265 23.70 13.72 4.97
N ALA A 266 24.52 14.00 5.99
CA ALA A 266 25.17 12.95 6.78
C ALA A 266 24.15 12.02 7.44
N TYR A 267 23.04 12.56 7.97
CA TYR A 267 21.93 11.77 8.53
C TYR A 267 21.29 10.88 7.46
N VAL A 268 20.97 11.44 6.28
CA VAL A 268 20.40 10.69 5.15
C VAL A 268 21.31 9.55 4.70
N THR A 269 22.61 9.84 4.49
CA THR A 269 23.60 8.83 4.06
C THR A 269 23.74 7.72 5.09
N HIS A 270 23.92 8.09 6.38
CA HIS A 270 24.07 7.12 7.46
C HIS A 270 22.90 6.13 7.52
N HIS A 271 21.68 6.62 7.51
CA HIS A 271 20.50 5.74 7.58
C HIS A 271 20.19 5.02 6.27
N GLY A 272 20.72 5.47 5.14
CA GLY A 272 20.70 4.72 3.88
C GLY A 272 21.60 3.48 3.94
N GLU A 273 22.81 3.63 4.48
CA GLU A 273 23.77 2.53 4.67
C GLU A 273 23.33 1.55 5.77
N HIS A 274 22.58 2.03 6.77
CA HIS A 274 22.15 1.29 7.96
C HIS A 274 20.62 1.11 8.00
N ARG A 275 19.95 1.05 6.83
CA ARG A 275 18.47 0.99 6.77
C ARG A 275 17.86 -0.23 7.45
N HIS A 276 18.65 -1.29 7.63
CA HIS A 276 18.19 -2.54 8.25
C HIS A 276 18.41 -2.61 9.76
N ASP A 277 19.08 -1.62 10.38
CA ASP A 277 19.38 -1.62 11.82
C ASP A 277 18.16 -1.25 12.69
N ALA A 278 17.17 -0.53 12.13
CA ALA A 278 15.93 -0.23 12.82
C ALA A 278 15.07 -1.49 13.00
N GLU A 279 14.28 -1.56 14.07
CA GLU A 279 13.34 -2.67 14.32
C GLU A 279 12.18 -2.73 13.30
N HIS A 280 11.95 -1.66 12.58
CA HIS A 280 10.92 -1.49 11.54
C HIS A 280 11.55 -1.25 10.17
N GLU A 281 10.80 -1.48 9.12
CA GLU A 281 11.20 -1.06 7.78
C GLU A 281 11.11 0.47 7.64
N ILE A 282 12.01 1.00 6.82
CA ILE A 282 12.04 2.42 6.45
C ILE A 282 12.16 2.54 4.93
N ASP A 283 11.40 3.44 4.34
CA ASP A 283 11.49 3.77 2.91
C ASP A 283 12.26 5.08 2.65
N GLY A 284 12.77 5.70 3.73
CA GLY A 284 13.50 6.95 3.64
C GLY A 284 13.74 7.66 4.96
N VAL A 285 13.94 8.95 4.85
CA VAL A 285 14.14 9.91 5.95
C VAL A 285 13.20 11.09 5.73
N VAL A 286 12.60 11.61 6.81
CA VAL A 286 11.83 12.85 6.77
C VAL A 286 12.68 13.97 7.34
N VAL A 287 12.78 15.07 6.60
CA VAL A 287 13.45 16.32 7.03
C VAL A 287 12.40 17.38 7.23
N LYS A 288 12.37 17.99 8.40
CA LYS A 288 11.42 19.05 8.79
C LYS A 288 12.18 20.30 9.24
N VAL A 289 11.64 21.47 8.96
CA VAL A 289 12.09 22.70 9.63
C VAL A 289 11.70 22.61 11.10
N ASP A 290 12.64 22.81 12.03
CA ASP A 290 12.35 22.63 13.46
C ASP A 290 11.54 23.81 14.05
N ASP A 291 11.76 25.04 13.59
CA ASP A 291 11.04 26.24 14.04
C ASP A 291 9.58 26.29 13.57
N LEU A 292 8.62 26.23 14.51
CA LEU A 292 7.19 26.24 14.21
C LEU A 292 6.68 27.57 13.63
N ALA A 293 7.34 28.70 13.91
CA ALA A 293 6.98 29.98 13.31
C ALA A 293 7.40 30.00 11.82
N ALA A 294 8.54 29.42 11.49
CA ALA A 294 8.97 29.21 10.11
C ALA A 294 8.04 28.25 9.37
N GLN A 295 7.62 27.16 10.00
CA GLN A 295 6.65 26.23 9.42
C GLN A 295 5.34 26.94 9.04
N ARG A 296 4.81 27.79 9.92
CA ARG A 296 3.61 28.59 9.66
C ARG A 296 3.79 29.57 8.50
N ARG A 297 4.96 30.21 8.38
CA ARG A 297 5.27 31.12 7.25
C ARG A 297 5.38 30.39 5.92
N LEU A 298 6.00 29.22 5.89
CA LEU A 298 6.16 28.37 4.70
C LEU A 298 4.82 27.78 4.23
N GLY A 299 3.94 27.43 5.18
CA GLY A 299 2.61 26.95 4.90
C GLY A 299 2.56 25.58 4.23
N PHE A 300 1.49 25.35 3.47
CA PHE A 300 1.14 24.07 2.89
C PHE A 300 0.73 24.23 1.42
N THR A 301 0.89 23.15 0.67
CA THR A 301 0.20 22.94 -0.60
C THR A 301 -1.17 22.29 -0.35
N SER A 302 -1.91 21.98 -1.40
CA SER A 302 -3.14 21.18 -1.27
C SER A 302 -2.88 19.77 -0.71
N ARG A 303 -1.63 19.27 -0.79
CA ARG A 303 -1.27 17.89 -0.47
C ARG A 303 -0.23 17.76 0.64
N ALA A 304 0.77 18.64 0.68
CA ALA A 304 1.94 18.49 1.54
C ALA A 304 2.35 19.81 2.22
N PRO A 305 3.02 19.74 3.38
CA PRO A 305 3.66 20.89 3.99
C PRO A 305 4.89 21.31 3.17
N ARG A 306 5.13 22.61 3.03
CA ARG A 306 6.32 23.13 2.33
C ARG A 306 7.58 23.07 3.18
N TRP A 307 7.42 22.91 4.49
CA TRP A 307 8.48 22.88 5.51
C TRP A 307 8.98 21.47 5.84
N ALA A 308 8.46 20.46 5.17
CA ALA A 308 8.90 19.07 5.33
C ALA A 308 9.04 18.39 3.97
N VAL A 309 9.96 17.45 3.89
CA VAL A 309 10.19 16.63 2.70
C VAL A 309 10.59 15.21 3.11
N ALA A 310 10.20 14.24 2.32
CA ALA A 310 10.62 12.86 2.46
C ALA A 310 11.73 12.57 1.43
N TYR A 311 12.93 12.27 1.91
CA TYR A 311 13.97 11.68 1.06
C TYR A 311 13.72 10.17 0.99
N LYS A 312 13.39 9.66 -0.18
CA LYS A 312 13.16 8.23 -0.40
C LYS A 312 14.41 7.52 -0.89
N TYR A 313 14.76 6.44 -0.21
CA TYR A 313 15.86 5.60 -0.66
C TYR A 313 15.49 4.84 -1.94
N PRO A 314 16.46 4.58 -2.83
CA PRO A 314 16.20 3.69 -3.95
C PRO A 314 15.78 2.31 -3.44
N PRO A 315 14.87 1.63 -4.17
CA PRO A 315 14.50 0.26 -3.85
C PRO A 315 15.74 -0.64 -3.81
N GLU A 316 15.72 -1.61 -2.89
CA GLU A 316 16.75 -2.63 -2.84
C GLU A 316 16.70 -3.49 -4.10
N GLU A 317 17.85 -3.66 -4.75
CA GLU A 317 18.01 -4.50 -5.93
C GLU A 317 18.90 -5.71 -5.60
N VAL A 318 18.44 -6.89 -5.98
CA VAL A 318 19.17 -8.15 -5.80
C VAL A 318 19.23 -8.93 -7.10
N HIS A 319 20.22 -9.81 -7.23
CA HIS A 319 20.34 -10.70 -8.38
C HIS A 319 19.80 -12.07 -8.05
N THR A 320 19.01 -12.65 -8.97
CA THR A 320 18.53 -14.02 -8.87
C THR A 320 18.39 -14.65 -10.24
N ARG A 321 18.36 -16.00 -10.31
CA ARG A 321 18.22 -16.73 -11.56
C ARG A 321 16.76 -16.87 -11.93
N LEU A 322 16.41 -16.48 -13.16
CA LEU A 322 15.09 -16.64 -13.75
C LEU A 322 14.95 -18.07 -14.28
N LEU A 323 14.19 -18.89 -13.59
CA LEU A 323 13.99 -20.30 -13.92
C LEU A 323 13.01 -20.52 -15.06
N ASP A 324 11.94 -19.68 -15.09
CA ASP A 324 10.86 -19.78 -16.08
C ASP A 324 10.09 -18.45 -16.19
N ILE A 325 9.39 -18.25 -17.31
CA ILE A 325 8.40 -17.18 -17.46
C ILE A 325 7.04 -17.81 -17.69
N ARG A 326 6.13 -17.61 -16.77
CA ARG A 326 4.77 -18.13 -16.80
C ARG A 326 3.78 -17.00 -17.03
N VAL A 327 2.52 -17.35 -17.30
CA VAL A 327 1.46 -16.37 -17.51
C VAL A 327 0.28 -16.63 -16.56
N GLY A 328 -0.24 -15.55 -15.97
CA GLY A 328 -1.47 -15.54 -15.20
C GLY A 328 -2.63 -14.95 -16.00
N VAL A 329 -3.86 -15.30 -15.62
CA VAL A 329 -5.09 -14.79 -16.24
C VAL A 329 -5.86 -14.02 -15.17
N GLY A 330 -5.87 -12.70 -15.29
CA GLY A 330 -6.56 -11.83 -14.32
C GLY A 330 -8.08 -11.78 -14.53
N ARG A 331 -8.77 -11.11 -13.62
CA ARG A 331 -10.24 -10.96 -13.56
C ARG A 331 -10.88 -10.52 -14.88
N THR A 332 -10.22 -9.61 -15.61
CA THR A 332 -10.70 -9.08 -16.90
C THR A 332 -10.16 -9.83 -18.11
N GLY A 333 -9.60 -11.03 -17.90
CA GLY A 333 -9.00 -11.85 -18.93
C GLY A 333 -7.59 -11.39 -19.37
N ARG A 334 -7.02 -10.34 -18.81
CA ARG A 334 -5.65 -9.89 -19.09
C ARG A 334 -4.66 -10.98 -18.80
N ILE A 335 -3.78 -11.26 -19.75
CA ILE A 335 -2.71 -12.25 -19.61
C ILE A 335 -1.43 -11.54 -19.20
N THR A 336 -0.98 -11.81 -17.99
CA THR A 336 0.20 -11.14 -17.42
C THR A 336 1.34 -12.15 -17.26
N PRO A 337 2.49 -11.94 -17.95
CA PRO A 337 3.68 -12.74 -17.73
C PRO A 337 4.34 -12.37 -16.39
N PHE A 338 4.84 -13.39 -15.70
CA PHE A 338 5.65 -13.25 -14.50
C PHE A 338 6.81 -14.26 -14.51
N GLY A 339 7.93 -13.85 -13.95
CA GLY A 339 9.10 -14.70 -13.78
C GLY A 339 8.97 -15.57 -12.54
N ALA A 340 9.26 -16.87 -12.68
CA ALA A 340 9.54 -17.80 -11.59
C ALA A 340 11.06 -17.87 -11.42
N MET A 341 11.56 -17.57 -10.21
CA MET A 341 12.98 -17.37 -9.94
C MET A 341 13.46 -18.26 -8.80
N GLU A 342 14.77 -18.41 -8.68
CA GLU A 342 15.35 -18.92 -7.43
C GLU A 342 14.96 -17.98 -6.29
N PRO A 343 14.46 -18.52 -5.15
CA PRO A 343 14.05 -17.68 -4.04
C PRO A 343 15.21 -16.82 -3.52
N VAL A 344 14.99 -15.53 -3.38
CA VAL A 344 15.99 -14.57 -2.89
C VAL A 344 15.37 -13.61 -1.89
N LEU A 345 16.11 -13.22 -0.87
CA LEU A 345 15.70 -12.22 0.11
C LEU A 345 15.87 -10.83 -0.49
N VAL A 346 14.80 -10.03 -0.48
CA VAL A 346 14.82 -8.62 -0.91
C VAL A 346 13.82 -7.83 -0.10
N ALA A 347 14.23 -6.68 0.42
CA ALA A 347 13.40 -5.80 1.27
C ALA A 347 12.59 -6.61 2.31
N GLY A 348 13.30 -7.38 3.14
CA GLY A 348 12.74 -8.11 4.28
C GLY A 348 11.83 -9.31 3.97
N SER A 349 11.68 -9.75 2.70
CA SER A 349 10.94 -10.98 2.39
C SER A 349 11.57 -11.80 1.28
N THR A 350 11.33 -13.13 1.31
CA THR A 350 11.80 -14.04 0.28
C THR A 350 10.87 -13.99 -0.93
N VAL A 351 11.41 -13.68 -2.09
CA VAL A 351 10.70 -13.54 -3.37
C VAL A 351 11.12 -14.65 -4.32
N ALA A 352 10.15 -15.38 -4.86
CA ALA A 352 10.35 -16.44 -5.87
C ALA A 352 9.60 -16.15 -7.19
N MET A 353 8.72 -15.14 -7.19
CA MET A 353 7.96 -14.73 -8.37
C MET A 353 7.94 -13.21 -8.48
N ALA A 354 8.05 -12.69 -9.71
CA ALA A 354 7.99 -11.25 -9.98
C ALA A 354 7.29 -10.94 -11.29
N THR A 355 6.59 -9.83 -11.35
CA THR A 355 5.88 -9.42 -12.56
C THR A 355 6.83 -9.03 -13.70
N LEU A 356 6.38 -9.30 -14.91
CA LEU A 356 6.96 -8.79 -16.16
C LEU A 356 5.95 -7.90 -16.93
N HIS A 357 4.83 -7.56 -16.26
CA HIS A 357 3.77 -6.65 -16.71
C HIS A 357 3.03 -7.11 -17.98
N ASN A 358 3.71 -7.24 -19.10
CA ASN A 358 3.15 -7.71 -20.37
C ASN A 358 4.25 -8.26 -21.31
N ALA A 359 3.86 -8.92 -22.40
CA ALA A 359 4.80 -9.51 -23.36
C ALA A 359 5.71 -8.47 -24.03
N HIS A 360 5.21 -7.25 -24.26
CA HIS A 360 6.00 -6.16 -24.82
C HIS A 360 7.16 -5.76 -23.88
N GLU A 361 6.91 -5.73 -22.59
CA GLU A 361 7.93 -5.43 -21.57
C GLU A 361 8.99 -6.54 -21.48
N VAL A 362 8.62 -7.81 -21.63
CA VAL A 362 9.60 -8.91 -21.68
C VAL A 362 10.58 -8.69 -22.85
N VAL A 363 10.05 -8.36 -24.02
CA VAL A 363 10.87 -8.08 -25.21
C VAL A 363 11.68 -6.79 -25.02
N ARG A 364 11.08 -5.71 -24.56
CA ARG A 364 11.74 -4.41 -24.33
C ARG A 364 12.91 -4.53 -23.35
N LYS A 365 12.71 -5.26 -22.26
CA LYS A 365 13.76 -5.52 -21.25
C LYS A 365 14.80 -6.52 -21.75
N GLY A 366 14.51 -7.28 -22.79
CA GLY A 366 15.41 -8.30 -23.35
C GLY A 366 15.65 -9.47 -22.40
N VAL A 367 14.67 -9.80 -21.54
CA VAL A 367 14.75 -10.86 -20.54
C VAL A 367 14.51 -12.21 -21.19
N ARG A 368 15.35 -13.19 -20.86
CA ARG A 368 15.29 -14.59 -21.33
C ARG A 368 15.16 -15.55 -20.15
N ILE A 369 14.50 -16.66 -20.37
CA ILE A 369 14.45 -17.75 -19.41
C ILE A 369 15.86 -18.32 -19.24
N GLY A 370 16.34 -18.40 -18.02
CA GLY A 370 17.73 -18.77 -17.69
C GLY A 370 18.65 -17.59 -17.40
N ASP A 371 18.21 -16.34 -17.61
CA ASP A 371 18.99 -15.16 -17.23
C ASP A 371 19.22 -15.08 -15.71
N THR A 372 20.34 -14.51 -15.31
CA THR A 372 20.42 -13.80 -14.03
C THR A 372 19.76 -12.46 -14.21
N VAL A 373 18.78 -12.14 -13.37
CA VAL A 373 18.00 -10.91 -13.46
C VAL A 373 18.20 -10.03 -12.24
N VAL A 374 18.11 -8.72 -12.44
CA VAL A 374 17.98 -7.75 -11.36
C VAL A 374 16.53 -7.74 -10.92
N LEU A 375 16.28 -8.07 -9.67
CA LEU A 375 15.00 -8.05 -9.02
C LEU A 375 14.96 -6.90 -8.02
N ARG A 376 13.86 -6.16 -8.01
CA ARG A 376 13.54 -5.22 -6.93
C ARG A 376 12.10 -5.37 -6.50
N LYS A 377 11.79 -4.85 -5.33
CA LYS A 377 10.41 -4.57 -4.94
C LYS A 377 10.10 -3.12 -5.25
N ALA A 378 9.25 -2.91 -6.23
CA ALA A 378 8.78 -1.57 -6.55
C ALA A 378 7.94 -1.05 -5.37
N GLY A 379 8.37 0.07 -4.75
CA GLY A 379 7.73 0.62 -3.56
C GLY A 379 7.74 -0.31 -2.34
N ASP A 380 8.74 -1.20 -2.26
CA ASP A 380 8.88 -2.25 -1.24
C ASP A 380 7.69 -3.24 -1.17
N VAL A 381 6.82 -3.27 -2.18
CA VAL A 381 5.60 -4.09 -2.23
C VAL A 381 5.62 -5.12 -3.33
N ILE A 382 5.67 -4.70 -4.61
CA ILE A 382 5.50 -5.59 -5.77
C ILE A 382 6.85 -6.00 -6.32
N PRO A 383 7.19 -7.30 -6.30
CA PRO A 383 8.40 -7.78 -6.95
C PRO A 383 8.32 -7.61 -8.47
N GLU A 384 9.32 -6.96 -9.05
CA GLU A 384 9.45 -6.82 -10.50
C GLU A 384 10.86 -7.17 -10.98
N ILE A 385 10.93 -7.75 -12.17
CA ILE A 385 12.20 -7.95 -12.88
C ILE A 385 12.53 -6.65 -13.61
N VAL A 386 13.66 -6.03 -13.25
CA VAL A 386 14.11 -4.75 -13.82
C VAL A 386 14.77 -4.98 -15.17
N VAL A 387 15.89 -5.71 -15.19
CA VAL A 387 16.70 -6.00 -16.38
C VAL A 387 17.42 -7.34 -16.21
N PRO A 388 17.87 -7.99 -17.31
CA PRO A 388 18.79 -9.11 -17.25
C PRO A 388 20.24 -8.63 -17.04
N VAL A 389 21.04 -9.43 -16.35
CA VAL A 389 22.50 -9.22 -16.24
C VAL A 389 23.17 -9.92 -17.44
N VAL A 390 23.18 -9.23 -18.58
CA VAL A 390 23.62 -9.80 -19.86
C VAL A 390 25.04 -10.35 -19.83
N SER A 391 25.92 -9.76 -19.02
CA SER A 391 27.29 -10.22 -18.84
C SER A 391 27.44 -11.61 -18.19
N LEU A 392 26.37 -12.12 -17.57
CA LEU A 392 26.34 -13.45 -16.93
C LEU A 392 25.69 -14.51 -17.81
N ARG A 393 25.31 -14.19 -19.07
CA ARG A 393 24.75 -15.15 -20.01
C ARG A 393 25.80 -16.17 -20.45
N ASP A 394 25.41 -17.44 -20.47
CA ASP A 394 26.25 -18.58 -20.86
C ASP A 394 25.85 -19.21 -22.21
N GLY A 395 24.81 -18.67 -22.86
CA GLY A 395 24.31 -19.12 -24.15
C GLY A 395 23.21 -20.20 -24.08
N HIS A 396 22.78 -20.56 -22.86
CA HIS A 396 21.69 -21.52 -22.64
C HIS A 396 20.33 -20.83 -22.40
N GLU A 397 20.30 -19.51 -22.43
CA GLU A 397 19.08 -18.72 -22.23
C GLU A 397 18.12 -18.87 -23.42
N ARG A 398 16.83 -18.96 -23.09
CA ARG A 398 15.77 -19.16 -24.06
C ARG A 398 14.84 -17.95 -24.12
N ASP A 399 14.44 -17.57 -25.33
CA ASP A 399 13.44 -16.51 -25.51
C ASP A 399 12.08 -16.98 -24.98
N PHE A 400 11.36 -16.06 -24.35
CA PHE A 400 9.97 -16.28 -23.96
C PHE A 400 9.06 -16.12 -25.17
N VAL A 401 8.19 -17.09 -25.39
CA VAL A 401 7.16 -17.04 -26.41
C VAL A 401 5.80 -16.89 -25.73
N MET A 402 5.13 -15.78 -25.99
CA MET A 402 3.81 -15.53 -25.42
C MET A 402 2.78 -16.53 -25.95
N ALA A 403 1.94 -17.05 -25.06
CA ALA A 403 0.86 -17.93 -25.43
C ALA A 403 -0.12 -17.24 -26.40
N THR A 404 -0.59 -18.00 -27.41
CA THR A 404 -1.63 -17.54 -28.34
C THR A 404 -3.03 -17.93 -27.88
N HIS A 405 -3.12 -18.82 -26.91
CA HIS A 405 -4.37 -19.30 -26.33
C HIS A 405 -4.33 -19.17 -24.81
N CYS A 406 -5.49 -18.96 -24.22
CA CYS A 406 -5.66 -18.86 -22.77
C CYS A 406 -5.22 -20.17 -22.09
N PRO A 407 -4.29 -20.13 -21.12
CA PRO A 407 -3.81 -21.35 -20.45
C PRO A 407 -4.90 -22.00 -19.59
N ALA A 408 -5.95 -21.26 -19.23
CA ALA A 408 -7.02 -21.76 -18.37
C ALA A 408 -8.20 -22.36 -19.13
N CYS A 409 -8.52 -21.87 -20.33
CA CYS A 409 -9.72 -22.32 -21.06
C CYS A 409 -9.48 -22.59 -22.56
N GLY A 410 -8.27 -22.49 -23.07
CA GLY A 410 -7.92 -22.77 -24.47
C GLY A 410 -8.45 -21.78 -25.50
N THR A 411 -9.17 -20.73 -25.11
CA THR A 411 -9.70 -19.72 -26.05
C THR A 411 -8.57 -18.90 -26.62
N ALA A 412 -8.62 -18.59 -27.93
CA ALA A 412 -7.65 -17.74 -28.60
C ALA A 412 -7.60 -16.35 -27.94
N LEU A 413 -6.40 -15.86 -27.68
CA LEU A 413 -6.18 -14.54 -27.07
C LEU A 413 -6.31 -13.44 -28.11
N VAL A 414 -6.84 -12.30 -27.70
CA VAL A 414 -7.05 -11.14 -28.58
C VAL A 414 -6.54 -9.86 -27.93
N GLN A 415 -6.20 -8.88 -28.75
CA GLN A 415 -6.05 -7.49 -28.33
C GLN A 415 -7.43 -6.86 -28.24
N GLN A 416 -7.68 -6.07 -27.20
CA GLN A 416 -9.00 -5.42 -27.04
C GLN A 416 -9.16 -4.23 -27.99
N LYS A 417 -8.06 -3.57 -28.32
CA LYS A 417 -7.98 -2.47 -29.30
C LYS A 417 -6.75 -2.67 -30.18
N GLU A 418 -6.77 -2.12 -31.36
CA GLU A 418 -5.60 -2.08 -32.24
C GLU A 418 -4.45 -1.33 -31.54
N GLY A 419 -3.27 -1.93 -31.46
CA GLY A 419 -2.10 -1.38 -30.76
C GLY A 419 -2.05 -1.65 -29.27
N ASP A 420 -3.03 -2.36 -28.69
CA ASP A 420 -2.99 -2.76 -27.26
C ASP A 420 -1.79 -3.69 -27.02
N LYS A 421 -1.00 -3.37 -26.00
CA LYS A 421 0.15 -4.19 -25.59
C LYS A 421 -0.26 -5.43 -24.80
N ASP A 422 -1.49 -5.47 -24.33
CA ASP A 422 -2.03 -6.56 -23.53
C ASP A 422 -2.81 -7.53 -24.40
N LEU A 423 -2.57 -8.83 -24.19
CA LEU A 423 -3.43 -9.89 -24.69
C LEU A 423 -4.48 -10.27 -23.63
N ARG A 424 -5.69 -10.55 -24.09
CA ARG A 424 -6.80 -10.93 -23.21
C ARG A 424 -7.52 -12.18 -23.71
N CYS A 425 -7.99 -12.95 -22.74
CA CYS A 425 -8.92 -14.03 -22.97
C CYS A 425 -10.34 -13.43 -23.10
N PRO A 426 -10.98 -13.50 -24.29
CA PRO A 426 -12.32 -12.94 -24.49
C PRO A 426 -13.44 -13.78 -23.85
N ASN A 427 -13.15 -14.99 -23.39
CA ASN A 427 -14.09 -15.87 -22.73
C ASN A 427 -14.37 -15.41 -21.28
N ALA A 428 -14.98 -14.23 -21.13
CA ALA A 428 -15.29 -13.68 -19.82
C ALA A 428 -16.31 -14.54 -19.05
N ARG A 429 -17.17 -15.28 -19.74
CA ARG A 429 -18.32 -15.97 -19.14
C ARG A 429 -17.96 -17.29 -18.48
N SER A 430 -17.05 -18.07 -19.05
CA SER A 430 -16.78 -19.43 -18.61
C SER A 430 -15.30 -19.77 -18.43
N CYS A 431 -14.40 -18.79 -18.55
CA CYS A 431 -12.98 -19.03 -18.25
C CYS A 431 -12.79 -19.27 -16.75
N PRO A 432 -12.29 -20.44 -16.32
CA PRO A 432 -12.18 -20.78 -14.90
C PRO A 432 -11.35 -19.77 -14.09
N SER A 433 -10.24 -19.31 -14.67
CA SER A 433 -9.39 -18.30 -13.99
C SER A 433 -10.12 -16.97 -13.83
N GLN A 434 -10.82 -16.48 -14.87
CA GLN A 434 -11.58 -15.23 -14.76
C GLN A 434 -12.71 -15.34 -13.74
N LEU A 435 -13.41 -16.49 -13.72
CA LEU A 435 -14.46 -16.76 -12.74
C LEU A 435 -13.93 -16.76 -11.32
N ARG A 436 -12.81 -17.47 -11.07
CA ARG A 436 -12.15 -17.49 -9.77
C ARG A 436 -11.78 -16.08 -9.29
N GLU A 437 -11.12 -15.30 -10.14
CA GLU A 437 -10.73 -13.93 -9.81
C GLU A 437 -11.93 -12.99 -9.58
N ARG A 438 -13.05 -13.20 -10.29
CA ARG A 438 -14.29 -12.45 -10.05
C ARG A 438 -14.93 -12.82 -8.72
N LEU A 439 -15.02 -14.12 -8.38
CA LEU A 439 -15.52 -14.57 -7.09
C LEU A 439 -14.69 -13.98 -5.94
N TYR A 440 -13.36 -14.06 -6.05
CA TYR A 440 -12.47 -13.46 -5.07
C TYR A 440 -12.65 -11.93 -4.96
N SER A 441 -12.81 -11.26 -6.10
CA SER A 441 -13.06 -9.80 -6.12
C SER A 441 -14.42 -9.42 -5.51
N LEU A 442 -15.47 -10.24 -5.72
CA LEU A 442 -16.78 -10.04 -5.09
C LEU A 442 -16.72 -10.22 -3.57
N ALA A 443 -15.89 -11.15 -3.10
CA ALA A 443 -15.69 -11.38 -1.68
C ALA A 443 -14.88 -10.29 -0.98
N ALA A 444 -14.16 -9.46 -1.73
CA ALA A 444 -13.29 -8.43 -1.15
C ALA A 444 -14.07 -7.43 -0.28
N ARG A 445 -13.39 -6.85 0.72
CA ARG A 445 -13.95 -5.84 1.64
C ARG A 445 -14.56 -4.63 0.93
N GLY A 446 -14.01 -4.25 -0.22
CA GLY A 446 -14.53 -3.15 -1.03
C GLY A 446 -15.76 -3.50 -1.87
N ALA A 447 -16.20 -4.78 -1.88
CA ALA A 447 -17.38 -5.26 -2.58
C ALA A 447 -18.40 -5.81 -1.56
N PHE A 448 -18.69 -7.10 -1.58
CA PHE A 448 -19.68 -7.70 -0.66
C PHE A 448 -19.12 -8.03 0.74
N ASP A 449 -17.78 -7.97 0.94
CA ASP A 449 -17.11 -8.25 2.21
C ASP A 449 -17.45 -9.65 2.79
N ILE A 450 -17.31 -10.68 1.96
CA ILE A 450 -17.62 -12.05 2.31
C ILE A 450 -16.35 -12.69 2.91
N GLU A 451 -16.27 -12.70 4.23
CA GLU A 451 -15.20 -13.44 4.90
C GLU A 451 -15.34 -14.96 4.63
N ALA A 452 -14.22 -15.67 4.78
CA ALA A 452 -14.10 -17.11 4.48
C ALA A 452 -14.22 -17.49 2.98
N LEU A 453 -14.36 -16.53 2.05
CA LEU A 453 -14.28 -16.75 0.61
C LEU A 453 -12.99 -16.15 0.03
N GLY A 454 -11.86 -16.82 0.28
CA GLY A 454 -10.58 -16.48 -0.34
C GLY A 454 -10.38 -17.20 -1.69
N GLU A 455 -9.18 -17.05 -2.29
CA GLU A 455 -8.83 -17.68 -3.57
C GLU A 455 -9.02 -19.20 -3.54
N VAL A 456 -8.58 -19.85 -2.45
CA VAL A 456 -8.68 -21.30 -2.26
C VAL A 456 -10.13 -21.76 -2.21
N GLY A 457 -10.98 -21.02 -1.48
CA GLY A 457 -12.41 -21.28 -1.42
C GLY A 457 -13.12 -21.08 -2.76
N ALA A 458 -12.81 -19.99 -3.48
CA ALA A 458 -13.36 -19.75 -4.81
C ALA A 458 -12.97 -20.85 -5.81
N ARG A 459 -11.73 -21.33 -5.73
CA ARG A 459 -11.25 -22.45 -6.54
C ARG A 459 -12.01 -23.75 -6.23
N ASP A 460 -12.11 -24.11 -4.96
CA ASP A 460 -12.82 -25.34 -4.54
C ASP A 460 -14.29 -25.33 -4.99
N LEU A 461 -14.99 -24.21 -4.81
CA LEU A 461 -16.40 -24.07 -5.22
C LEU A 461 -16.60 -24.24 -6.75
N LEU A 462 -15.64 -23.80 -7.56
CA LEU A 462 -15.68 -23.97 -9.02
C LEU A 462 -15.26 -25.38 -9.44
N GLU A 463 -14.17 -25.93 -8.90
CA GLU A 463 -13.63 -27.24 -9.25
C GLU A 463 -14.55 -28.40 -8.79
N SER A 464 -15.22 -28.23 -7.67
CA SER A 464 -16.23 -29.17 -7.17
C SER A 464 -17.56 -29.11 -7.93
N GLY A 465 -17.74 -28.12 -8.83
CA GLY A 465 -18.97 -27.88 -9.56
C GLY A 465 -20.12 -27.37 -8.70
N LEU A 466 -19.84 -26.88 -7.50
CA LEU A 466 -20.83 -26.21 -6.63
C LEU A 466 -21.23 -24.85 -7.19
N LEU A 467 -20.31 -24.20 -7.89
CA LEU A 467 -20.56 -23.00 -8.67
C LEU A 467 -20.16 -23.21 -10.13
N THR A 468 -20.98 -22.75 -11.04
CA THR A 468 -20.67 -22.66 -12.48
C THR A 468 -20.31 -21.24 -12.89
N ASP A 469 -20.79 -20.27 -12.14
CA ASP A 469 -20.50 -18.84 -12.26
C ASP A 469 -20.81 -18.12 -10.94
N GLU A 470 -20.60 -16.80 -10.91
CA GLU A 470 -20.81 -15.97 -9.73
C GLU A 470 -22.28 -15.82 -9.31
N SER A 471 -23.25 -16.09 -10.19
CA SER A 471 -24.68 -15.91 -9.88
C SER A 471 -25.17 -16.94 -8.85
N GLY A 472 -24.57 -18.12 -8.82
CA GLY A 472 -24.87 -19.16 -7.85
C GLY A 472 -24.38 -18.90 -6.43
N LEU A 473 -23.45 -17.94 -6.24
CA LEU A 473 -22.78 -17.70 -4.96
C LEU A 473 -23.77 -17.50 -3.80
N PHE A 474 -24.76 -16.63 -4.01
CA PHE A 474 -25.75 -16.29 -2.99
C PHE A 474 -26.84 -17.35 -2.78
N ALA A 475 -26.88 -18.38 -3.62
CA ALA A 475 -27.80 -19.50 -3.49
C ALA A 475 -27.20 -20.71 -2.75
N LEU A 476 -25.92 -20.69 -2.43
CA LEU A 476 -25.25 -21.77 -1.72
C LEU A 476 -25.93 -22.07 -0.39
N THR A 477 -26.08 -23.38 -0.13
CA THR A 477 -26.69 -23.92 1.10
C THR A 477 -25.67 -24.74 1.88
N GLU A 478 -26.02 -25.12 3.10
CA GLU A 478 -25.21 -26.04 3.92
C GLU A 478 -25.05 -27.41 3.23
N GLU A 479 -26.14 -27.88 2.56
CA GLU A 479 -26.14 -29.14 1.81
C GLU A 479 -25.19 -29.10 0.61
N ASP A 480 -25.09 -27.95 -0.07
CA ASP A 480 -24.09 -27.74 -1.14
C ASP A 480 -22.66 -27.77 -0.56
N LEU A 481 -22.40 -27.02 0.49
CA LEU A 481 -21.07 -26.95 1.11
C LEU A 481 -20.61 -28.29 1.71
N ALA A 482 -21.54 -29.21 2.03
CA ALA A 482 -21.20 -30.56 2.48
C ALA A 482 -20.39 -31.36 1.43
N ARG A 483 -20.43 -30.95 0.15
CA ARG A 483 -19.65 -31.55 -0.96
C ARG A 483 -18.30 -30.88 -1.18
N SER A 484 -18.03 -29.78 -0.52
CA SER A 484 -16.77 -29.05 -0.60
C SER A 484 -15.64 -29.76 0.14
N SER A 485 -14.44 -29.74 -0.41
CA SER A 485 -13.25 -30.30 0.25
C SER A 485 -12.68 -29.38 1.34
N ILE A 486 -13.06 -28.09 1.34
CA ILE A 486 -12.55 -27.06 2.23
C ILE A 486 -13.57 -26.69 3.31
N TYR A 487 -14.83 -26.57 2.91
CA TYR A 487 -15.91 -26.12 3.78
C TYR A 487 -16.60 -27.27 4.53
N ALA A 488 -16.27 -28.53 4.22
CA ALA A 488 -16.76 -29.68 4.95
C ALA A 488 -15.68 -30.70 5.29
N THR A 489 -15.94 -31.52 6.30
CA THR A 489 -15.17 -32.69 6.69
C THR A 489 -16.10 -33.87 6.86
N ARG A 490 -15.55 -35.08 7.13
CA ARG A 490 -16.38 -36.25 7.49
C ARG A 490 -17.25 -36.06 8.73
N ARG A 491 -16.99 -35.00 9.53
CA ARG A 491 -17.75 -34.68 10.74
C ARG A 491 -18.82 -33.61 10.53
N GLY A 492 -18.98 -33.07 9.30
CA GLY A 492 -19.92 -32.02 8.93
C GLY A 492 -19.24 -30.76 8.42
N ILE A 493 -20.01 -29.68 8.32
CA ILE A 493 -19.53 -28.38 7.84
C ILE A 493 -18.49 -27.80 8.82
N THR A 494 -17.44 -27.21 8.27
CA THR A 494 -16.39 -26.56 9.06
C THR A 494 -16.85 -25.21 9.60
N ALA A 495 -16.15 -24.67 10.61
CA ALA A 495 -16.39 -23.31 11.10
C ALA A 495 -16.33 -22.26 9.97
N ASN A 496 -15.37 -22.42 9.03
CA ASN A 496 -15.25 -21.56 7.86
C ASN A 496 -16.45 -21.72 6.90
N GLY A 497 -17.01 -22.91 6.76
CA GLY A 497 -18.22 -23.15 5.95
C GLY A 497 -19.44 -22.45 6.55
N LEU A 498 -19.65 -22.55 7.87
CA LEU A 498 -20.70 -21.86 8.57
C LEU A 498 -20.53 -20.33 8.47
N LYS A 499 -19.30 -19.85 8.67
CA LYS A 499 -18.96 -18.43 8.53
C LYS A 499 -19.23 -17.92 7.10
N LEU A 500 -18.93 -18.73 6.08
CA LEU A 500 -19.24 -18.37 4.69
C LEU A 500 -20.74 -18.17 4.50
N LEU A 501 -21.59 -19.10 4.95
CA LEU A 501 -23.06 -18.99 4.81
C LEU A 501 -23.62 -17.77 5.55
N GLU A 502 -23.11 -17.51 6.75
CA GLU A 502 -23.49 -16.31 7.53
C GLU A 502 -23.14 -15.02 6.79
N ASN A 503 -21.92 -14.94 6.25
CA ASN A 503 -21.48 -13.78 5.48
C ASN A 503 -22.24 -13.62 4.15
N LEU A 504 -22.59 -14.71 3.47
CA LEU A 504 -23.44 -14.65 2.27
C LEU A 504 -24.85 -14.12 2.61
N ALA A 505 -25.41 -14.49 3.75
CA ALA A 505 -26.69 -13.97 4.21
C ALA A 505 -26.61 -12.45 4.51
N ALA A 506 -25.55 -12.01 5.18
CA ALA A 506 -25.29 -10.60 5.46
C ALA A 506 -25.03 -9.80 4.17
N ALA A 507 -24.28 -10.37 3.22
CA ALA A 507 -23.96 -9.73 1.94
C ALA A 507 -25.19 -9.43 1.08
N LYS A 508 -26.27 -10.22 1.20
CA LYS A 508 -27.56 -9.95 0.52
C LYS A 508 -28.23 -8.65 0.97
N GLN A 509 -27.86 -8.11 2.12
CA GLN A 509 -28.37 -6.85 2.68
C GLN A 509 -27.50 -5.65 2.30
N GLN A 510 -26.35 -5.89 1.67
CA GLN A 510 -25.45 -4.81 1.26
C GLN A 510 -26.06 -3.96 0.13
N PRO A 511 -25.85 -2.65 0.15
CA PRO A 511 -26.37 -1.77 -0.90
C PRO A 511 -25.69 -2.04 -2.25
N LEU A 512 -26.46 -2.08 -3.32
CA LEU A 512 -26.00 -2.45 -4.67
C LEU A 512 -24.82 -1.58 -5.19
N TRP A 513 -24.74 -0.33 -4.76
CA TRP A 513 -23.66 0.58 -5.16
C TRP A 513 -22.27 0.11 -4.70
N ARG A 514 -22.15 -0.79 -3.74
CA ARG A 514 -20.85 -1.37 -3.33
C ARG A 514 -20.25 -2.28 -4.40
N VAL A 515 -21.04 -2.71 -5.36
CA VAL A 515 -20.63 -3.69 -6.38
C VAL A 515 -20.62 -3.09 -7.78
N LEU A 516 -21.35 -1.99 -7.99
CA LEU A 516 -21.36 -1.21 -9.23
C LEU A 516 -20.22 -0.22 -9.27
#